data_5549dbd6c9289826abc4e08dafaaab07
#
_entry.id   5549dbd6c9289826abc4e08dafaaab07
#
_cell.length_a   1.000
_cell.length_b   1.000
_cell.length_c   1.000
_cell.angle_alpha   90.00
_cell.angle_beta   90.00
_cell.angle_gamma   90.00
#
_symmetry.space_group_name_H-M   'P 1'
#
loop_
_entity.id
_entity.type
_entity.pdbx_description
1 polymer ?
#
loop_
_entity_poly.entity_id
_entity_poly.type
_entity_poly.pdbx_seq_one_letter_code
_entity_poly.pdbx_strand_id
1 'polypeptide(L)'
;MAVSFTNNWKNILDKLESTLRTEFKGALTVYRGNKVATATQFLRLMPTGSSLLEYNVTSESREYSIQMIYYFFEKNIKDTALDHILRTISRIEALIHDNLAMTLTDSSRVYNCRVDTTTLNTDEEEEAYIVEWSWKGQHTGNLA
;
A
#
# COMPACT_ATOMS: atom_id res chain seq x y z
N MET A 1 16.45 -30.77 4.02
CA MET A 1 16.39 -30.23 2.65
C MET A 1 15.65 -28.90 2.69
N ALA A 2 16.24 -27.85 2.12
CA ALA A 2 15.61 -26.54 2.09
C ALA A 2 14.46 -26.51 1.09
N VAL A 3 13.41 -25.76 1.44
CA VAL A 3 12.27 -25.55 0.56
C VAL A 3 12.61 -24.45 -0.46
N SER A 4 12.33 -24.69 -1.72
CA SER A 4 12.36 -23.63 -2.72
C SER A 4 11.10 -22.78 -2.61
N PHE A 5 11.27 -21.45 -2.63
CA PHE A 5 10.12 -20.55 -2.49
C PHE A 5 10.33 -19.26 -3.26
N THR A 6 9.23 -18.63 -3.59
CA THR A 6 9.20 -17.25 -4.13
C THR A 6 8.60 -16.33 -3.07
N ASN A 7 9.30 -15.24 -2.78
CA ASN A 7 8.80 -14.27 -1.80
C ASN A 7 7.81 -13.30 -2.48
N ASN A 8 6.57 -13.75 -2.61
CA ASN A 8 5.50 -12.99 -3.25
C ASN A 8 5.16 -11.71 -2.48
N TRP A 9 5.23 -11.75 -1.16
CA TRP A 9 5.02 -10.57 -0.31
C TRP A 9 5.98 -9.44 -0.69
N LYS A 10 7.26 -9.78 -0.80
CA LYS A 10 8.28 -8.79 -1.16
C LYS A 10 8.06 -8.24 -2.55
N ASN A 11 7.75 -9.10 -3.51
CA ASN A 11 7.53 -8.69 -4.90
C ASN A 11 6.32 -7.74 -5.01
N ILE A 12 5.25 -8.03 -4.30
CA ILE A 12 4.05 -7.18 -4.27
C ILE A 12 4.35 -5.84 -3.60
N LEU A 13 5.02 -5.86 -2.45
CA LEU A 13 5.43 -4.63 -1.75
C LEU A 13 6.35 -3.77 -2.60
N ASP A 14 7.35 -4.38 -3.25
CA ASP A 14 8.28 -3.67 -4.13
C ASP A 14 7.54 -2.95 -5.25
N LYS A 15 6.56 -3.63 -5.87
CA LYS A 15 5.81 -3.05 -6.98
C LYS A 15 4.88 -1.92 -6.50
N LEU A 16 4.19 -2.13 -5.41
CA LEU A 16 3.29 -1.11 -4.84
C LEU A 16 4.08 0.13 -4.42
N GLU A 17 5.20 -0.07 -3.73
CA GLU A 17 6.08 1.02 -3.31
C GLU A 17 6.65 1.78 -4.51
N SER A 18 7.12 1.06 -5.53
CA SER A 18 7.64 1.66 -6.76
C SER A 18 6.58 2.49 -7.49
N THR A 19 5.35 1.98 -7.56
CA THR A 19 4.22 2.69 -8.18
C THR A 19 3.94 4.00 -7.45
N LEU A 20 3.90 3.97 -6.13
CA LEU A 20 3.66 5.15 -5.31
C LEU A 20 4.81 6.17 -5.42
N ARG A 21 6.05 5.70 -5.36
CA ARG A 21 7.23 6.57 -5.49
C ARG A 21 7.33 7.23 -6.85
N THR A 22 6.99 6.51 -7.91
CA THR A 22 7.00 7.06 -9.27
C THR A 22 5.98 8.17 -9.42
N GLU A 23 4.79 8.01 -8.86
CA GLU A 23 3.74 9.03 -8.93
C GLU A 23 4.13 10.30 -8.17
N PHE A 24 4.64 10.16 -6.96
CA PHE A 24 4.90 11.32 -6.08
C PHE A 24 6.29 11.91 -6.23
N LYS A 25 7.25 11.18 -6.82
CA LYS A 25 8.60 11.67 -7.16
C LYS A 25 9.35 12.39 -6.02
N GLY A 26 9.19 11.91 -4.80
CA GLY A 26 9.84 12.51 -3.64
C GLY A 26 9.02 13.56 -2.91
N ALA A 27 7.88 14.00 -3.46
CA ALA A 27 6.95 14.88 -2.76
C ALA A 27 6.31 14.17 -1.55
N LEU A 28 6.23 12.85 -1.61
CA LEU A 28 5.71 12.01 -0.55
C LEU A 28 6.67 10.85 -0.33
N THR A 29 7.19 10.71 0.88
CA THR A 29 8.10 9.61 1.21
C THR A 29 7.30 8.36 1.56
N VAL A 30 7.70 7.23 1.00
CA VAL A 30 7.05 5.93 1.24
C VAL A 30 7.97 5.03 2.05
N TYR A 31 7.45 4.51 3.16
CA TYR A 31 8.18 3.62 4.07
C TYR A 31 7.47 2.28 4.22
N ARG A 32 8.21 1.29 4.69
CA ARG A 32 7.68 -0.02 5.05
C ARG A 32 7.76 -0.26 6.55
N GLY A 33 6.78 -0.97 7.09
CA GLY A 33 6.76 -1.37 8.49
C GLY A 33 6.58 -0.21 9.44
N ASN A 34 7.23 -0.29 10.59
CA ASN A 34 7.06 0.66 11.70
C ASN A 34 8.10 1.78 11.71
N LYS A 35 8.74 2.05 10.61
CA LYS A 35 9.75 3.10 10.56
C LYS A 35 9.09 4.46 10.81
N VAL A 36 9.61 5.21 11.78
CA VAL A 36 9.16 6.56 12.08
C VAL A 36 9.90 7.54 11.17
N ALA A 37 9.15 8.34 10.43
CA ALA A 37 9.70 9.37 9.57
C ALA A 37 9.73 10.72 10.29
N THR A 38 10.71 11.55 9.92
CA THR A 38 10.83 12.92 10.43
C THR A 38 10.20 13.94 9.49
N ALA A 39 9.66 13.51 8.37
CA ALA A 39 9.03 14.38 7.37
C ALA A 39 7.66 14.87 7.84
N THR A 40 7.21 16.02 7.29
CA THR A 40 5.89 16.58 7.58
C THR A 40 4.77 15.64 7.14
N GLN A 41 4.99 14.90 6.07
CA GLN A 41 4.05 13.89 5.58
C GLN A 41 4.79 12.66 5.07
N PHE A 42 4.18 11.51 5.24
CA PHE A 42 4.72 10.27 4.69
C PHE A 42 3.64 9.21 4.57
N LEU A 43 3.90 8.21 3.74
CA LEU A 43 3.04 7.06 3.54
C LEU A 43 3.76 5.81 4.02
N ARG A 44 3.08 4.99 4.79
CA ARG A 44 3.62 3.75 5.33
C ARG A 44 2.86 2.55 4.79
N LEU A 45 3.59 1.51 4.38
CA LEU A 45 3.02 0.26 3.91
C LEU A 45 3.28 -0.84 4.94
N MET A 46 2.22 -1.50 5.37
CA MET A 46 2.29 -2.57 6.37
C MET A 46 1.50 -3.78 5.88
N PRO A 47 2.16 -4.90 5.58
CA PRO A 47 1.44 -6.14 5.27
C PRO A 47 0.60 -6.59 6.46
N THR A 48 -0.64 -6.98 6.22
CA THR A 48 -1.57 -7.37 7.28
C THR A 48 -2.01 -8.82 7.21
N GLY A 49 -2.00 -9.42 6.03
CA GLY A 49 -2.41 -10.81 5.90
C GLY A 49 -2.65 -11.23 4.47
N SER A 50 -3.00 -12.49 4.30
CA SER A 50 -3.42 -13.04 3.02
C SER A 50 -4.48 -14.10 3.23
N SER A 51 -5.34 -14.30 2.22
CA SER A 51 -6.37 -15.32 2.22
C SER A 51 -6.21 -16.24 1.02
N LEU A 52 -6.30 -17.54 1.24
CA LEU A 52 -6.24 -18.51 0.16
C LEU A 52 -7.53 -18.47 -0.64
N LEU A 53 -7.42 -18.28 -1.96
CA LEU A 53 -8.56 -18.27 -2.89
C LEU A 53 -8.69 -19.60 -3.62
N GLU A 54 -7.58 -20.11 -4.13
CA GLU A 54 -7.55 -21.35 -4.88
C GLU A 54 -6.21 -22.03 -4.68
N TYR A 55 -6.23 -23.36 -4.68
CA TYR A 55 -5.04 -24.16 -4.45
C TYR A 55 -5.01 -25.37 -5.36
N ASN A 56 -3.85 -25.63 -5.98
CA ASN A 56 -3.61 -26.85 -6.73
C ASN A 56 -2.17 -27.34 -6.51
N VAL A 57 -1.78 -28.42 -7.19
CA VAL A 57 -0.50 -29.09 -6.94
C VAL A 57 0.72 -28.18 -7.20
N THR A 58 0.64 -27.28 -8.18
CA THR A 58 1.79 -26.49 -8.64
C THR A 58 1.67 -25.01 -8.34
N SER A 59 0.47 -24.52 -8.02
CA SER A 59 0.23 -23.10 -7.84
C SER A 59 -0.83 -22.82 -6.79
N GLU A 60 -0.87 -21.59 -6.32
CA GLU A 60 -1.95 -21.10 -5.46
C GLU A 60 -2.33 -19.67 -5.83
N SER A 61 -3.60 -19.36 -5.61
CA SER A 61 -4.10 -18.00 -5.70
C SER A 61 -4.39 -17.48 -4.30
N ARG A 62 -3.84 -16.33 -3.96
CA ARG A 62 -4.07 -15.67 -2.68
C ARG A 62 -4.44 -14.21 -2.88
N GLU A 63 -5.28 -13.73 -1.98
CA GLU A 63 -5.54 -12.30 -1.86
C GLU A 63 -4.64 -11.75 -0.75
N TYR A 64 -3.76 -10.82 -1.11
CA TYR A 64 -2.85 -10.17 -0.18
C TYR A 64 -3.44 -8.86 0.29
N SER A 65 -3.31 -8.58 1.58
CA SER A 65 -3.80 -7.36 2.20
C SER A 65 -2.63 -6.55 2.74
N ILE A 66 -2.59 -5.28 2.37
CA ILE A 66 -1.57 -4.34 2.81
C ILE A 66 -2.29 -3.09 3.32
N GLN A 67 -1.98 -2.70 4.55
CA GLN A 67 -2.47 -1.45 5.09
C GLN A 67 -1.58 -0.32 4.60
N MET A 68 -2.18 0.72 4.05
CA MET A 68 -1.52 1.95 3.65
C MET A 68 -1.93 3.03 4.63
N ILE A 69 -0.95 3.71 5.23
CA ILE A 69 -1.22 4.73 6.25
C ILE A 69 -0.50 6.01 5.86
N TYR A 70 -1.27 7.06 5.64
CA TYR A 70 -0.77 8.40 5.33
C TYR A 70 -0.81 9.25 6.58
N TYR A 71 0.33 9.85 6.91
CA TYR A 71 0.48 10.77 8.05
C TYR A 71 0.75 12.17 7.55
N PHE A 72 0.04 13.13 8.09
CA PHE A 72 0.29 14.56 7.86
C PHE A 72 0.34 15.27 9.21
N PHE A 73 1.51 15.79 9.56
CA PHE A 73 1.74 16.45 10.84
C PHE A 73 1.57 17.95 10.69
N GLU A 74 0.56 18.50 11.34
CA GLU A 74 0.33 19.94 11.39
C GLU A 74 -0.51 20.30 12.63
N LYS A 75 -0.06 21.30 13.37
CA LYS A 75 -0.66 21.74 14.63
C LYS A 75 -2.11 22.18 14.48
N ASN A 76 -2.42 22.91 13.43
CA ASN A 76 -3.76 23.41 13.16
C ASN A 76 -4.12 23.10 11.73
N ILE A 77 -5.02 22.15 11.53
CA ILE A 77 -5.45 21.81 10.18
C ILE A 77 -6.41 22.91 9.70
N LYS A 78 -5.86 23.80 8.87
CA LYS A 78 -6.61 24.87 8.22
C LYS A 78 -7.26 24.33 6.95
N ASP A 79 -8.20 25.09 6.37
CA ASP A 79 -8.89 24.70 5.14
C ASP A 79 -7.93 24.33 4.01
N THR A 80 -6.82 25.06 3.85
CA THR A 80 -5.82 24.78 2.82
C THR A 80 -5.08 23.46 3.05
N ALA A 81 -4.76 23.13 4.31
CA ALA A 81 -4.11 21.86 4.65
C ALA A 81 -5.08 20.71 4.47
N LEU A 82 -6.32 20.87 4.90
CA LEU A 82 -7.36 19.88 4.70
C LEU A 82 -7.59 19.60 3.21
N ASP A 83 -7.66 20.66 2.38
CA ASP A 83 -7.78 20.51 0.92
C ASP A 83 -6.60 19.72 0.33
N HIS A 84 -5.37 20.01 0.77
CA HIS A 84 -4.19 19.27 0.35
C HIS A 84 -4.27 17.77 0.73
N ILE A 85 -4.69 17.48 1.96
CA ILE A 85 -4.86 16.11 2.45
C ILE A 85 -5.90 15.37 1.61
N LEU A 86 -7.05 15.99 1.35
CA LEU A 86 -8.11 15.39 0.54
C LEU A 86 -7.69 15.16 -0.90
N ARG A 87 -6.91 16.06 -1.49
CA ARG A 87 -6.33 15.87 -2.82
C ARG A 87 -5.35 14.71 -2.85
N THR A 88 -4.51 14.59 -1.85
CA THR A 88 -3.56 13.49 -1.73
C THR A 88 -4.28 12.16 -1.62
N ILE A 89 -5.34 12.09 -0.81
CA ILE A 89 -6.20 10.90 -0.67
C ILE A 89 -6.77 10.51 -2.04
N SER A 90 -7.38 11.46 -2.72
CA SER A 90 -8.01 11.22 -4.03
C SER A 90 -6.99 10.78 -5.08
N ARG A 91 -5.80 11.37 -5.04
CA ARG A 91 -4.71 11.02 -5.96
C ARG A 91 -4.21 9.60 -5.73
N ILE A 92 -4.05 9.19 -4.47
CA ILE A 92 -3.65 7.82 -4.12
C ILE A 92 -4.72 6.83 -4.57
N GLU A 93 -5.99 7.11 -4.30
CA GLU A 93 -7.09 6.24 -4.71
C GLU A 93 -7.18 6.11 -6.23
N ALA A 94 -7.03 7.21 -6.96
CA ALA A 94 -7.00 7.19 -8.42
C ALA A 94 -5.81 6.39 -8.96
N LEU A 95 -4.64 6.53 -8.34
CA LEU A 95 -3.46 5.78 -8.72
C LEU A 95 -3.66 4.27 -8.55
N ILE A 96 -4.24 3.86 -7.43
CA ILE A 96 -4.56 2.44 -7.20
C ILE A 96 -5.58 1.95 -8.23
N HIS A 97 -6.60 2.75 -8.54
CA HIS A 97 -7.58 2.40 -9.55
C HIS A 97 -6.96 2.22 -10.95
N ASP A 98 -6.00 3.07 -11.30
CA ASP A 98 -5.28 2.97 -12.59
C ASP A 98 -4.35 1.75 -12.63
N ASN A 99 -4.06 1.14 -11.50
CA ASN A 99 -3.19 -0.04 -11.39
C ASN A 99 -3.98 -1.25 -10.88
N LEU A 100 -5.12 -1.53 -11.49
CA LEU A 100 -5.96 -2.69 -11.18
C LEU A 100 -5.22 -4.01 -11.37
N ALA A 101 -4.24 -4.04 -12.25
CA ALA A 101 -3.34 -5.15 -12.45
C ALA A 101 -1.91 -4.63 -12.48
N MET A 102 -1.01 -5.32 -11.77
CA MET A 102 0.40 -4.96 -11.73
C MET A 102 1.25 -6.16 -12.13
N THR A 103 2.30 -5.91 -12.91
CA THR A 103 3.28 -6.93 -13.28
C THR A 103 4.45 -6.85 -12.30
N LEU A 104 4.77 -7.97 -11.65
CA LEU A 104 5.86 -8.06 -10.69
C LEU A 104 7.20 -8.34 -11.39
N THR A 105 8.29 -8.25 -10.66
CA THR A 105 9.65 -8.44 -11.20
C THR A 105 9.89 -9.85 -11.73
N ASP A 106 9.19 -10.86 -11.22
CA ASP A 106 9.26 -12.24 -11.68
C ASP A 106 8.32 -12.53 -12.85
N SER A 107 7.72 -11.50 -13.45
CA SER A 107 6.74 -11.57 -14.54
C SER A 107 5.37 -12.10 -14.15
N SER A 108 5.15 -12.46 -12.90
CA SER A 108 3.80 -12.76 -12.40
C SER A 108 3.01 -11.48 -12.25
N ARG A 109 1.69 -11.60 -12.13
CA ARG A 109 0.81 -10.44 -12.08
C ARG A 109 -0.11 -10.50 -10.87
N VAL A 110 -0.40 -9.32 -10.33
CA VAL A 110 -1.41 -9.13 -9.31
C VAL A 110 -2.64 -8.51 -9.97
N TYR A 111 -3.80 -9.06 -9.70
CA TYR A 111 -5.07 -8.64 -10.29
C TYR A 111 -6.01 -8.11 -9.22
N ASN A 112 -7.02 -7.39 -9.66
CA ASN A 112 -8.07 -6.88 -8.81
C ASN A 112 -7.50 -6.06 -7.64
N CYS A 113 -6.47 -5.28 -7.94
CA CYS A 113 -5.86 -4.37 -6.97
C CYS A 113 -6.84 -3.23 -6.67
N ARG A 114 -7.13 -3.04 -5.39
CA ARG A 114 -8.15 -2.06 -4.97
C ARG A 114 -7.93 -1.61 -3.55
N VAL A 115 -8.57 -0.51 -3.22
CA VAL A 115 -8.70 -0.04 -1.84
C VAL A 115 -10.16 -0.20 -1.44
N ASP A 116 -10.42 -1.05 -0.44
CA ASP A 116 -11.79 -1.34 0.00
C ASP A 116 -12.35 -0.27 0.93
N THR A 117 -11.54 0.24 1.84
CA THR A 117 -11.97 1.21 2.83
C THR A 117 -10.97 2.33 2.98
N THR A 118 -11.47 3.53 3.26
CA THR A 118 -10.67 4.71 3.59
C THR A 118 -11.16 5.23 4.92
N THR A 119 -10.27 5.32 5.90
CA THR A 119 -10.59 5.82 7.23
C THR A 119 -9.75 7.06 7.53
N LEU A 120 -10.40 8.14 7.94
CA LEU A 120 -9.75 9.41 8.27
C LEU A 120 -9.86 9.64 9.77
N ASN A 121 -8.72 9.83 10.42
CA ASN A 121 -8.63 10.08 11.85
C ASN A 121 -7.70 11.25 12.12
N THR A 122 -7.86 11.85 13.29
CA THR A 122 -6.92 12.83 13.81
C THR A 122 -6.30 12.29 15.09
N ASP A 123 -5.00 12.53 15.27
CA ASP A 123 -4.29 12.21 16.51
C ASP A 123 -3.92 13.55 17.16
N GLU A 124 -4.63 13.89 18.23
CA GLU A 124 -4.44 15.17 18.91
C GLU A 124 -3.11 15.23 19.67
N GLU A 125 -2.63 14.10 20.17
CA GLU A 125 -1.36 14.05 20.91
C GLU A 125 -0.17 14.29 19.99
N GLU A 126 -0.18 13.69 18.81
CA GLU A 126 0.88 13.84 17.82
C GLU A 126 0.62 15.00 16.86
N GLU A 127 -0.53 15.65 16.97
CA GLU A 127 -0.94 16.73 16.07
C GLU A 127 -0.89 16.28 14.61
N ALA A 128 -1.41 15.07 14.36
CA ALA A 128 -1.35 14.43 13.05
C ALA A 128 -2.75 14.16 12.49
N TYR A 129 -2.85 14.23 11.19
CA TYR A 129 -3.99 13.71 10.44
C TYR A 129 -3.58 12.36 9.86
N ILE A 130 -4.36 11.33 10.13
CA ILE A 130 -4.02 9.96 9.75
C ILE A 130 -5.10 9.41 8.84
N VAL A 131 -4.67 8.92 7.67
CA VAL A 131 -5.56 8.27 6.70
C VAL A 131 -5.10 6.84 6.51
N GLU A 132 -6.03 5.89 6.66
CA GLU A 132 -5.74 4.47 6.51
C GLU A 132 -6.55 3.88 5.38
N TRP A 133 -5.88 3.10 4.53
CA TRP A 133 -6.50 2.32 3.45
C TRP A 133 -6.18 0.85 3.63
N SER A 134 -7.14 0.01 3.28
CA SER A 134 -6.90 -1.43 3.12
C SER A 134 -6.74 -1.73 1.63
N TRP A 135 -5.50 -1.92 1.20
CA TRP A 135 -5.20 -2.34 -0.17
C TRP A 135 -5.27 -3.85 -0.25
N LYS A 136 -5.87 -4.36 -1.32
CA LYS A 136 -5.95 -5.80 -1.60
C LYS A 136 -5.61 -6.07 -3.06
N GLY A 137 -4.96 -7.20 -3.29
CA GLY A 137 -4.64 -7.66 -4.62
C GLY A 137 -4.55 -9.17 -4.67
N GLN A 138 -4.99 -9.76 -5.77
CA GLN A 138 -5.03 -11.21 -5.97
C GLN A 138 -3.85 -11.64 -6.82
N HIS A 139 -3.09 -12.60 -6.34
CA HIS A 139 -1.92 -13.14 -7.02
C HIS A 139 -2.05 -14.65 -7.20
N THR A 140 -1.81 -15.10 -8.43
CA THR A 140 -1.68 -16.52 -8.75
C THR A 140 -0.24 -16.77 -9.18
N GLY A 141 0.42 -17.67 -8.52
CA GLY A 141 1.82 -17.96 -8.83
C GLY A 141 2.24 -19.35 -8.40
N ASN A 142 3.42 -19.73 -8.84
CA ASN A 142 4.05 -20.97 -8.44
C ASN A 142 4.50 -20.88 -6.99
N LEU A 143 4.41 -22.01 -6.27
CA LEU A 143 4.90 -22.09 -4.89
C LEU A 143 6.42 -22.17 -4.82
N ALA A 144 7.04 -22.66 -5.86
CA ALA A 144 8.48 -22.82 -5.93
C ALA A 144 9.17 -21.75 -6.77
#